data_ffff3495ea50314dadd30fce14bf68cd
#
_entry.id   ffff3495ea50314dadd30fce14bf68cd
#
_cell.length_a   1.000
_cell.length_b   1.000
_cell.length_c   1.000
_cell.angle_alpha   90.00
_cell.angle_beta   90.00
_cell.angle_gamma   90.00
#
_symmetry.space_group_name_H-M   'P 1'
#
loop_
_entity.id
_entity.type
_entity.pdbx_description
1 polymer ?
#
loop_
_entity_poly.entity_id
_entity_poly.type
_entity_poly.pdbx_seq_one_letter_code
_entity_poly.pdbx_strand_id
1 'polypeptide(L)'
;MNNNSEEIKEFILKRLEEMKAENISCISLRGEVPIADYMIFASGRSVKNIKAIAEHVALQLKHELKWNASVEGIAGSDWILLDVGDVIVHLFHPEARDKFKIEELWEKR
;
A
#
# COMPACT_ATOMS: atom_id res chain seq x y z
N MET A 1 -5.63 -18.62 -14.65
CA MET A 1 -4.36 -18.46 -14.00
C MET A 1 -4.43 -17.43 -12.87
N ASN A 2 -3.80 -17.72 -11.77
CA ASN A 2 -3.84 -16.82 -10.63
C ASN A 2 -2.88 -15.66 -10.81
N ASN A 3 -3.32 -14.50 -10.36
CA ASN A 3 -2.44 -13.36 -10.28
C ASN A 3 -1.41 -13.61 -9.19
N ASN A 4 -0.15 -13.46 -9.51
CA ASN A 4 0.89 -13.65 -8.51
C ASN A 4 1.20 -12.31 -7.82
N SER A 5 1.96 -12.37 -6.75
CA SER A 5 2.24 -11.18 -5.95
C SER A 5 2.99 -10.10 -6.74
N GLU A 6 3.84 -10.51 -7.67
CA GLU A 6 4.56 -9.55 -8.49
C GLU A 6 3.63 -8.76 -9.41
N GLU A 7 2.68 -9.45 -10.04
CA GLU A 7 1.70 -8.79 -10.90
C GLU A 7 0.84 -7.82 -10.09
N ILE A 8 0.42 -8.25 -8.91
CA ILE A 8 -0.40 -7.42 -8.02
C ILE A 8 0.39 -6.21 -7.57
N LYS A 9 1.65 -6.40 -7.21
CA LYS A 9 2.54 -5.31 -6.83
C LYS A 9 2.66 -4.27 -7.95
N GLU A 10 2.93 -4.72 -9.15
CA GLU A 10 3.08 -3.82 -10.30
C GLU A 10 1.78 -3.06 -10.59
N PHE A 11 0.67 -3.76 -10.50
CA PHE A 11 -0.64 -3.14 -10.70
C PHE A 11 -0.85 -2.01 -9.69
N ILE A 12 -0.57 -2.29 -8.42
CA ILE A 12 -0.76 -1.30 -7.36
C ILE A 12 0.16 -0.10 -7.55
N LEU A 13 1.43 -0.34 -7.85
CA LEU A 13 2.38 0.75 -8.05
C LEU A 13 1.91 1.68 -9.17
N LYS A 14 1.41 1.10 -10.26
CA LYS A 14 0.91 1.88 -11.37
C LYS A 14 -0.31 2.70 -10.98
N ARG A 15 -1.24 2.10 -10.23
CA ARG A 15 -2.43 2.83 -9.78
C ARG A 15 -2.05 3.97 -8.84
N LEU A 16 -1.07 3.74 -7.96
CA LEU A 16 -0.62 4.80 -7.06
C LEU A 16 -0.02 5.97 -7.83
N GLU A 17 0.75 5.68 -8.86
CA GLU A 17 1.30 6.74 -9.71
C GLU A 17 0.20 7.53 -10.41
N GLU A 18 -0.81 6.84 -10.92
CA GLU A 18 -1.95 7.50 -11.59
C GLU A 18 -2.72 8.40 -10.64
N MET A 19 -2.80 8.02 -9.38
CA MET A 19 -3.47 8.82 -8.36
C MET A 19 -2.55 9.89 -7.77
N LYS A 20 -1.33 9.98 -8.28
CA LYS A 20 -0.34 10.98 -7.86
C LYS A 20 0.05 10.86 -6.39
N ALA A 21 0.10 9.63 -5.92
CA ALA A 21 0.67 9.38 -4.60
C ALA A 21 2.14 9.77 -4.62
N GLU A 22 2.65 10.21 -3.47
CA GLU A 22 4.01 10.74 -3.39
C GLU A 22 4.94 9.79 -2.65
N ASN A 23 6.22 9.88 -2.98
CA ASN A 23 7.28 9.12 -2.30
C ASN A 23 6.97 7.64 -2.20
N ILE A 24 6.61 7.06 -3.34
CA ILE A 24 6.27 5.65 -3.43
C ILE A 24 7.54 4.81 -3.30
N SER A 25 7.53 3.85 -2.36
CA SER A 25 8.62 2.90 -2.26
C SER A 25 8.05 1.49 -2.10
N CYS A 26 8.81 0.51 -2.53
CA CYS A 26 8.39 -0.88 -2.46
C CYS A 26 9.54 -1.71 -1.91
N ILE A 27 9.24 -2.52 -0.90
CA ILE A 27 10.22 -3.39 -0.25
C ILE A 27 9.84 -4.83 -0.53
N SER A 28 10.78 -5.61 -1.05
CA SER A 28 10.56 -7.02 -1.26
C SER A 28 10.84 -7.78 0.02
N LEU A 29 9.88 -8.61 0.42
CA LEU A 29 10.00 -9.45 1.61
C LEU A 29 10.00 -10.93 1.26
N ARG A 30 10.07 -11.22 -0.02
CA ARG A 30 9.92 -12.60 -0.51
C ARG A 30 10.96 -13.52 0.10
N GLY A 31 10.47 -14.59 0.72
CA GLY A 31 11.33 -15.59 1.33
C GLY A 31 11.92 -15.21 2.68
N GLU A 32 11.65 -14.01 3.18
CA GLU A 32 12.25 -13.56 4.43
C GLU A 32 11.26 -13.55 5.59
N VAL A 33 10.04 -13.12 5.34
CA VAL A 33 9.00 -13.12 6.37
C VAL A 33 7.73 -13.71 5.82
N PRO A 34 6.91 -14.36 6.65
CA PRO A 34 5.68 -15.00 6.16
C PRO A 34 4.48 -14.08 6.06
N ILE A 35 4.63 -12.79 6.32
CA ILE A 35 3.50 -11.88 6.38
C ILE A 35 3.03 -11.41 5.00
N ALA A 36 3.98 -11.14 4.11
CA ALA A 36 3.67 -10.68 2.75
C ALA A 36 4.91 -10.82 1.88
N ASP A 37 4.71 -10.79 0.56
CA ASP A 37 5.83 -10.80 -0.38
C ASP A 37 6.37 -9.40 -0.63
N TYR A 38 5.50 -8.41 -0.57
CA TYR A 38 5.90 -7.00 -0.81
C TYR A 38 5.20 -6.08 0.16
N MET A 39 5.88 -5.02 0.51
CA MET A 39 5.30 -3.96 1.31
C MET A 39 5.54 -2.65 0.57
N ILE A 40 4.48 -1.90 0.33
CA ILE A 40 4.53 -0.66 -0.42
C ILE A 40 4.19 0.49 0.52
N PHE A 41 4.95 1.58 0.40
CA PHE A 41 4.72 2.78 1.20
C PHE A 41 4.54 3.96 0.27
N ALA A 42 3.57 4.81 0.56
CA ALA A 42 3.34 6.01 -0.21
C ALA A 42 2.70 7.07 0.66
N SER A 43 2.77 8.31 0.22
CA SER A 43 2.19 9.44 0.93
C SER A 43 1.13 10.13 0.09
N GLY A 44 0.14 10.71 0.75
CA GLY A 44 -0.85 11.53 0.11
C GLY A 44 -0.81 12.92 0.71
N ARG A 45 -1.54 13.86 0.09
CA ARG A 45 -1.51 15.27 0.50
C ARG A 45 -2.30 15.55 1.77
N SER A 46 -3.29 14.72 2.06
CA SER A 46 -4.18 14.93 3.19
C SER A 46 -4.79 13.60 3.61
N VAL A 47 -5.44 13.59 4.77
CA VAL A 47 -6.16 12.40 5.25
C VAL A 47 -7.22 11.99 4.23
N LYS A 48 -7.96 12.97 3.70
CA LYS A 48 -8.99 12.69 2.70
C LYS A 48 -8.38 12.12 1.42
N ASN A 49 -7.23 12.62 1.03
CA ASN A 49 -6.55 12.17 -0.18
C ASN A 49 -6.08 10.71 -0.04
N ILE A 50 -5.46 10.36 1.07
CA ILE A 50 -4.98 8.98 1.24
C ILE A 50 -6.14 8.00 1.31
N LYS A 51 -7.25 8.40 1.88
CA LYS A 51 -8.44 7.56 1.90
C LYS A 51 -8.98 7.33 0.49
N ALA A 52 -9.02 8.40 -0.31
CA ALA A 52 -9.47 8.30 -1.70
C ALA A 52 -8.54 7.39 -2.52
N ILE A 53 -7.24 7.50 -2.30
CA ILE A 53 -6.27 6.65 -2.99
C ILE A 53 -6.50 5.19 -2.63
N ALA A 54 -6.64 4.89 -1.34
CA ALA A 54 -6.85 3.52 -0.89
C ALA A 54 -8.12 2.91 -1.48
N GLU A 55 -9.21 3.67 -1.45
CA GLU A 55 -10.48 3.20 -1.97
C GLU A 55 -10.44 3.00 -3.47
N HIS A 56 -9.76 3.89 -4.18
CA HIS A 56 -9.62 3.76 -5.63
C HIS A 56 -8.82 2.51 -6.00
N VAL A 57 -7.69 2.29 -5.34
CA VAL A 57 -6.87 1.12 -5.62
C VAL A 57 -7.62 -0.17 -5.32
N ALA A 58 -8.33 -0.21 -4.20
CA ALA A 58 -9.12 -1.38 -3.82
C ALA A 58 -10.21 -1.65 -4.88
N LEU A 59 -10.87 -0.61 -5.35
CA LEU A 59 -11.90 -0.74 -6.36
C LEU A 59 -11.34 -1.25 -7.69
N GLN A 60 -10.20 -0.73 -8.10
CA GLN A 60 -9.57 -1.15 -9.33
C GLN A 60 -9.10 -2.61 -9.27
N LEU A 61 -8.57 -3.03 -8.11
CA LEU A 61 -8.19 -4.42 -7.91
C LEU A 61 -9.39 -5.35 -8.09
N LYS A 62 -10.50 -4.97 -7.51
CA LYS A 62 -11.71 -5.77 -7.59
C LYS A 62 -12.24 -5.86 -9.02
N HIS A 63 -12.27 -4.72 -9.71
CA HIS A 63 -12.81 -4.66 -11.06
C HIS A 63 -11.92 -5.31 -12.10
N GLU A 64 -10.62 -5.06 -12.06
CA GLU A 64 -9.72 -5.50 -13.11
C GLU A 64 -9.08 -6.86 -12.84
N LEU A 65 -8.76 -7.15 -11.59
CA LEU A 65 -8.11 -8.41 -11.25
C LEU A 65 -8.99 -9.36 -10.47
N LYS A 66 -10.21 -8.95 -10.15
CA LYS A 66 -11.14 -9.75 -9.33
C LYS A 66 -10.52 -10.11 -7.99
N TRP A 67 -9.76 -9.20 -7.43
CA TRP A 67 -9.01 -9.41 -6.21
C TRP A 67 -9.56 -8.51 -5.09
N ASN A 68 -9.91 -9.13 -3.98
CA ASN A 68 -10.44 -8.39 -2.84
C ASN A 68 -9.32 -7.85 -1.97
N ALA A 69 -9.48 -6.61 -1.53
CA ALA A 69 -8.54 -5.96 -0.62
C ALA A 69 -9.34 -5.35 0.52
N SER A 70 -8.73 -5.27 1.69
CA SER A 70 -9.38 -4.60 2.82
C SER A 70 -8.67 -3.28 3.10
N VAL A 71 -9.45 -2.26 3.45
CA VAL A 71 -8.96 -0.92 3.74
C VAL A 71 -9.23 -0.64 5.21
N GLU A 72 -8.20 -0.26 5.93
CA GLU A 72 -8.31 -0.05 7.36
C GLU A 72 -7.58 1.21 7.78
N GLY A 73 -8.27 2.08 8.53
CA GLY A 73 -7.64 3.28 9.05
C GLY A 73 -6.94 3.00 10.36
N ILE A 74 -5.74 3.54 10.51
CA ILE A 74 -4.94 3.38 11.71
C ILE A 74 -4.54 4.77 12.18
N ALA A 75 -4.38 4.94 13.48
CA ALA A 75 -3.91 6.20 14.07
C ALA A 75 -4.69 7.42 13.60
N GLY A 76 -6.01 7.35 13.70
CA GLY A 76 -6.86 8.50 13.38
C GLY A 76 -6.94 8.83 11.90
N SER A 77 -6.65 7.86 11.07
CA SER A 77 -6.69 7.96 9.60
C SER A 77 -5.52 8.70 8.98
N ASP A 78 -4.50 9.05 9.76
CA ASP A 78 -3.25 9.58 9.21
C ASP A 78 -2.43 8.47 8.54
N TRP A 79 -2.83 7.25 8.75
CA TRP A 79 -2.18 6.06 8.25
C TRP A 79 -3.27 5.07 7.84
N ILE A 80 -3.32 4.72 6.56
CA ILE A 80 -4.29 3.76 6.06
C ILE A 80 -3.55 2.53 5.55
N LEU A 81 -4.03 1.37 5.96
CA LEU A 81 -3.49 0.09 5.54
C LEU A 81 -4.41 -0.50 4.48
N LEU A 82 -3.83 -0.88 3.36
CA LEU A 82 -4.55 -1.61 2.32
C LEU A 82 -3.97 -3.01 2.26
N ASP A 83 -4.72 -3.97 2.75
CA ASP A 83 -4.26 -5.37 2.81
C ASP A 83 -4.76 -6.12 1.57
N VAL A 84 -3.82 -6.54 0.75
CA VAL A 84 -4.12 -7.22 -0.51
C VAL A 84 -3.66 -8.68 -0.47
N GLY A 85 -3.38 -9.20 0.71
CA GLY A 85 -2.88 -10.56 0.87
C GLY A 85 -1.36 -10.59 0.84
N ASP A 86 -0.80 -10.92 -0.30
CA ASP A 86 0.66 -11.00 -0.43
C ASP A 86 1.34 -9.64 -0.60
N VAL A 87 0.55 -8.59 -0.75
CA VAL A 87 1.07 -7.22 -0.85
C VAL A 87 0.34 -6.37 0.18
N ILE A 88 1.08 -5.63 0.98
CA ILE A 88 0.49 -4.73 1.97
C ILE A 88 0.92 -3.32 1.62
N VAL A 89 -0.05 -2.40 1.53
CA VAL A 89 0.20 -1.02 1.16
C VAL A 89 -0.05 -0.13 2.37
N HIS A 90 0.94 0.70 2.69
CA HIS A 90 0.82 1.70 3.75
C HIS A 90 0.73 3.08 3.12
N LEU A 91 -0.35 3.78 3.40
CA LEU A 91 -0.55 5.13 2.91
C LEU A 91 -0.56 6.09 4.09
N PHE A 92 0.29 7.09 4.02
CA PHE A 92 0.47 8.03 5.14
C PHE A 92 0.26 9.46 4.70
N HIS A 93 -0.27 10.26 5.61
CA HIS A 93 -0.06 11.69 5.55
C HIS A 93 1.44 11.90 5.79
N PRO A 94 2.09 12.84 5.08
CA PRO A 94 3.55 12.99 5.21
C PRO A 94 4.08 13.11 6.63
N GLU A 95 3.38 13.85 7.48
CA GLU A 95 3.79 14.00 8.87
C GLU A 95 3.75 12.68 9.63
N ALA A 96 2.75 11.86 9.36
CA ALA A 96 2.62 10.57 10.03
C ALA A 96 3.72 9.61 9.58
N ARG A 97 4.10 9.67 8.31
CA ARG A 97 5.15 8.81 7.79
C ARG A 97 6.48 9.09 8.50
N ASP A 98 6.80 10.37 8.70
CA ASP A 98 7.99 10.76 9.46
C ASP A 98 7.89 10.34 10.92
N LYS A 99 6.72 10.49 11.50
CA LYS A 99 6.50 10.23 12.93
C LYS A 99 6.62 8.75 13.25
N PHE A 100 5.97 7.91 12.47
CA PHE A 100 5.91 6.48 12.78
C PHE A 100 7.11 5.69 12.29
N LYS A 101 7.72 6.12 11.20
CA LYS A 101 8.93 5.48 10.65
C LYS A 101 8.79 3.97 10.46
N ILE A 102 7.59 3.55 10.07
CA ILE A 102 7.32 2.13 9.86
C ILE A 102 8.20 1.55 8.74
N GLU A 103 8.42 2.35 7.71
CA GLU A 103 9.21 1.94 6.56
C GLU A 103 10.62 1.51 6.98
N GLU A 104 11.23 2.23 7.92
CA GLU A 104 12.57 1.93 8.39
C GLU A 104 12.66 0.58 9.10
N LEU A 105 11.61 0.20 9.79
CA LEU A 105 11.59 -1.09 10.47
C LEU A 105 11.74 -2.24 9.49
N TRP A 106 11.12 -2.11 8.32
CA TRP A 106 11.16 -3.16 7.32
C TRP A 106 12.42 -3.12 6.46
N GLU A 107 13.01 -1.95 6.30
CA GLU A 107 14.24 -1.81 5.55
C GLU A 107 15.46 -2.34 6.31
N LYS A 108 15.41 -2.29 7.64
CA LYS A 108 16.55 -2.62 8.48
C LYS A 108 16.53 -4.03 9.05
N ARG A 109 15.58 -4.86 8.67
CA ARG A 109 15.44 -6.20 9.23
C ARG A 109 16.59 -7.15 8.90
#